data_17ffb1bd5c68ac89b777e0bfd82d9c9d
#
_entry.id   17ffb1bd5c68ac89b777e0bfd82d9c9d
#
_cell.length_a   1.000
_cell.length_b   1.000
_cell.length_c   1.000
_cell.angle_alpha   90.00
_cell.angle_beta   90.00
_cell.angle_gamma   90.00
#
_symmetry.space_group_name_H-M   'P 1'
#
loop_
_entity.id
_entity.type
_entity.pdbx_description
1 polymer ?
#
loop_
_entity_poly.entity_id
_entity_poly.type
_entity_poly.pdbx_seq_one_letter_code
_entity_poly.pdbx_strand_id
1 'polypeptide(L)'
;MTRAGGRRCSAISRRLALTSLACVGLPPVRAQQAPAGEDKALPPPAVGTRLALTDLTLLDGTRFRAADAEGQVLVLYWWASWCPFCAQQSPSMDKLWRTHRTRGLRMLGLSIDRKAEDASGYLQKKAYTFPAGLVTPAVAQVLPKPRGLPVTVVRGRDGRVLAAEAGQLFPEDVELFARFL
;
A
#
# COMPACT_ATOMS: atom_id res chain seq x y z
N MET A 1 69.87 -50.88 57.11
CA MET A 1 69.08 -50.14 58.07
C MET A 1 68.49 -48.96 57.31
N THR A 2 67.26 -48.87 57.04
CA THR A 2 66.12 -48.39 57.66
C THR A 2 64.96 -48.20 56.63
N ARG A 3 63.98 -48.94 56.85
CA ARG A 3 62.54 -48.70 56.79
C ARG A 3 61.90 -47.84 55.67
N ALA A 4 61.05 -48.57 54.99
CA ALA A 4 59.92 -48.12 54.15
C ALA A 4 58.88 -47.20 54.86
N GLY A 5 58.34 -46.36 54.13
CA GLY A 5 57.19 -45.58 54.51
C GLY A 5 56.24 -45.47 53.31
N GLY A 6 55.26 -46.36 53.21
CA GLY A 6 54.22 -46.32 52.22
C GLY A 6 53.21 -45.21 52.48
N ARG A 7 52.86 -44.47 51.47
CA ARG A 7 51.70 -43.61 51.52
C ARG A 7 50.70 -44.09 50.46
N ARG A 8 49.53 -44.43 50.92
CA ARG A 8 48.38 -44.78 50.11
C ARG A 8 47.82 -43.55 49.51
N CYS A 9 47.79 -43.43 48.17
CA CYS A 9 47.02 -42.42 47.45
C CYS A 9 45.58 -42.89 47.35
N SER A 10 44.69 -42.12 48.02
CA SER A 10 43.24 -42.26 47.88
C SER A 10 42.81 -41.77 46.51
N ALA A 11 42.14 -42.64 45.79
CA ALA A 11 41.51 -42.31 44.53
C ALA A 11 40.30 -41.41 44.78
N ILE A 12 40.37 -40.13 44.38
CA ILE A 12 39.24 -39.22 44.35
C ILE A 12 38.47 -39.48 43.04
N SER A 13 37.31 -40.11 43.19
CA SER A 13 36.34 -40.31 42.12
C SER A 13 35.72 -38.96 41.75
N ARG A 14 36.14 -38.38 40.64
CA ARG A 14 35.46 -37.21 40.06
C ARG A 14 34.23 -37.72 39.31
N ARG A 15 33.08 -37.53 39.94
CA ARG A 15 31.77 -37.64 39.23
C ARG A 15 31.64 -36.44 38.31
N LEU A 16 31.72 -36.66 36.98
CA LEU A 16 31.32 -35.69 35.97
C LEU A 16 29.79 -35.58 36.03
N ALA A 17 29.33 -34.45 36.51
CA ALA A 17 27.92 -34.04 36.33
C ALA A 17 27.77 -33.54 34.88
N LEU A 18 27.10 -34.32 34.04
CA LEU A 18 26.63 -33.85 32.74
C LEU A 18 25.46 -32.90 32.98
N THR A 19 25.71 -31.61 32.89
CA THR A 19 24.66 -30.59 32.80
C THR A 19 24.13 -30.61 31.37
N SER A 20 22.93 -31.16 31.19
CA SER A 20 22.16 -31.07 29.94
C SER A 20 21.77 -29.61 29.69
N LEU A 21 22.39 -28.97 28.71
CA LEU A 21 21.92 -27.69 28.16
C LEU A 21 20.60 -27.96 27.42
N ALA A 22 19.48 -27.54 28.02
CA ALA A 22 18.20 -27.49 27.34
C ALA A 22 18.27 -26.40 26.27
N CYS A 23 18.34 -26.75 24.99
CA CYS A 23 18.14 -25.86 23.88
C CYS A 23 16.69 -25.37 23.93
N VAL A 24 16.48 -24.15 24.42
CA VAL A 24 15.21 -23.45 24.28
C VAL A 24 15.06 -23.13 22.79
N GLY A 25 14.27 -23.95 22.08
CA GLY A 25 13.92 -23.72 20.69
C GLY A 25 13.09 -22.45 20.56
N LEU A 26 13.66 -21.43 19.94
CA LEU A 26 12.89 -20.24 19.51
C LEU A 26 11.79 -20.70 18.55
N PRO A 27 10.54 -20.25 18.71
CA PRO A 27 9.49 -20.58 17.76
C PRO A 27 9.88 -20.03 16.37
N PRO A 28 9.61 -20.76 15.28
CA PRO A 28 9.88 -20.26 13.94
C PRO A 28 9.08 -18.98 13.72
N VAL A 29 9.77 -17.90 13.36
CA VAL A 29 9.13 -16.67 12.88
C VAL A 29 8.35 -17.05 11.64
N ARG A 30 7.03 -17.15 11.81
CA ARG A 30 6.11 -17.42 10.71
C ARG A 30 6.12 -16.19 9.82
N ALA A 31 6.79 -16.27 8.67
CA ALA A 31 6.68 -15.25 7.64
C ALA A 31 5.19 -15.04 7.36
N GLN A 32 4.69 -13.83 7.59
CA GLN A 32 3.33 -13.47 7.25
C GLN A 32 3.20 -13.58 5.74
N GLN A 33 2.49 -14.62 5.30
CA GLN A 33 2.13 -14.76 3.90
C GLN A 33 1.26 -13.56 3.53
N ALA A 34 1.64 -12.86 2.46
CA ALA A 34 0.80 -11.85 1.84
C ALA A 34 -0.60 -12.43 1.57
N PRO A 35 -1.68 -11.65 1.73
CA PRO A 35 -3.03 -12.17 1.54
C PRO A 35 -3.16 -12.79 0.14
N ALA A 36 -3.67 -14.02 0.11
CA ALA A 36 -3.79 -14.89 -1.07
C ALA A 36 -4.80 -14.33 -2.12
N GLY A 37 -4.51 -13.20 -2.70
CA GLY A 37 -5.32 -12.50 -3.70
C GLY A 37 -4.50 -11.50 -4.53
N GLU A 38 -3.33 -11.11 -4.05
CA GLU A 38 -2.49 -10.15 -4.77
C GLU A 38 -1.75 -10.77 -5.97
N ASP A 39 -1.49 -12.07 -5.94
CA ASP A 39 -0.81 -12.77 -7.06
C ASP A 39 -1.63 -12.79 -8.36
N LYS A 40 -2.96 -12.56 -8.28
CA LYS A 40 -3.86 -12.46 -9.44
C LYS A 40 -4.13 -11.03 -9.89
N ALA A 41 -3.68 -10.02 -9.14
CA ALA A 41 -3.90 -8.64 -9.51
C ALA A 41 -3.02 -8.24 -10.70
N LEU A 42 -3.61 -7.51 -11.65
CA LEU A 42 -2.92 -7.03 -12.84
C LEU A 42 -1.87 -5.97 -12.47
N PRO A 43 -0.79 -5.84 -13.27
CA PRO A 43 0.10 -4.69 -13.14
C PRO A 43 -0.68 -3.39 -13.42
N PRO A 44 -0.14 -2.22 -13.04
CA PRO A 44 -0.69 -0.94 -13.48
C PRO A 44 -0.80 -0.89 -15.01
N PRO A 45 -1.78 -0.15 -15.55
CA PRO A 45 -1.95 -0.04 -17.00
C PRO A 45 -0.70 0.58 -17.64
N ALA A 46 -0.30 0.03 -18.80
CA ALA A 46 0.89 0.52 -19.50
C ALA A 46 0.66 1.94 -20.06
N VAL A 47 1.72 2.78 -20.02
CA VAL A 47 1.72 4.11 -20.63
C VAL A 47 1.36 4.01 -22.11
N GLY A 48 0.53 4.93 -22.58
CA GLY A 48 0.01 4.99 -23.96
C GLY A 48 -1.27 4.17 -24.18
N THR A 49 -1.64 3.25 -23.28
CA THR A 49 -2.91 2.49 -23.41
C THR A 49 -4.12 3.39 -23.11
N ARG A 50 -5.24 3.14 -23.78
CA ARG A 50 -6.50 3.85 -23.49
C ARG A 50 -7.10 3.30 -22.19
N LEU A 51 -7.43 4.22 -21.28
CA LEU A 51 -8.05 3.90 -20.00
C LEU A 51 -9.52 4.30 -20.02
N ALA A 52 -10.40 3.32 -19.98
CA ALA A 52 -11.84 3.54 -19.88
C ALA A 52 -12.20 4.04 -18.46
N LEU A 53 -13.25 4.83 -18.38
CA LEU A 53 -13.81 5.32 -17.12
C LEU A 53 -15.24 4.81 -16.93
N THR A 54 -15.71 4.83 -15.71
CA THR A 54 -17.10 4.53 -15.36
C THR A 54 -17.62 5.53 -14.35
N ASP A 55 -18.90 5.75 -14.36
CA ASP A 55 -19.60 6.53 -13.35
C ASP A 55 -19.55 5.82 -12.01
N LEU A 56 -19.43 6.58 -10.93
CA LEU A 56 -19.53 6.03 -9.57
C LEU A 56 -20.04 7.07 -8.58
N THR A 57 -20.62 6.60 -7.48
CA THR A 57 -20.99 7.45 -6.35
C THR A 57 -19.75 7.71 -5.50
N LEU A 58 -19.52 8.98 -5.18
CA LEU A 58 -18.43 9.40 -4.31
C LEU A 58 -18.80 9.21 -2.83
N LEU A 59 -17.79 9.23 -1.96
CA LEU A 59 -17.97 9.06 -0.51
C LEU A 59 -18.73 10.21 0.17
N ASP A 60 -18.82 11.36 -0.48
CA ASP A 60 -19.63 12.52 -0.05
C ASP A 60 -21.09 12.47 -0.55
N GLY A 61 -21.48 11.38 -1.24
CA GLY A 61 -22.80 11.18 -1.81
C GLY A 61 -23.01 11.83 -3.19
N THR A 62 -22.07 12.61 -3.69
CA THR A 62 -22.12 13.17 -5.05
C THR A 62 -21.75 12.12 -6.09
N ARG A 63 -21.81 12.47 -7.37
CA ARG A 63 -21.52 11.52 -8.45
C ARG A 63 -20.33 11.98 -9.29
N PHE A 64 -19.36 11.10 -9.47
CA PHE A 64 -18.37 11.21 -10.52
C PHE A 64 -18.98 10.68 -11.82
N ARG A 65 -18.99 11.48 -12.87
CA ARG A 65 -19.40 11.06 -14.21
C ARG A 65 -18.19 10.97 -15.11
N ALA A 66 -18.04 9.83 -15.75
CA ALA A 66 -16.93 9.56 -16.68
C ALA A 66 -16.83 10.64 -17.78
N ALA A 67 -17.99 11.07 -18.29
CA ALA A 67 -18.07 12.11 -19.30
C ALA A 67 -17.48 13.46 -18.88
N ASP A 68 -17.54 13.81 -17.58
CA ASP A 68 -17.00 15.08 -17.05
C ASP A 68 -15.46 15.08 -16.99
N ALA A 69 -14.83 13.91 -17.11
CA ALA A 69 -13.38 13.75 -17.15
C ALA A 69 -12.82 13.62 -18.60
N GLU A 70 -13.68 13.57 -19.61
CA GLU A 70 -13.21 13.55 -21.00
C GLU A 70 -12.58 14.91 -21.35
N GLY A 71 -11.48 14.86 -22.10
CA GLY A 71 -10.70 16.06 -22.44
C GLY A 71 -9.97 16.71 -21.28
N GLN A 72 -9.99 16.11 -20.09
CA GLN A 72 -9.31 16.58 -18.88
C GLN A 72 -8.13 15.66 -18.51
N VAL A 73 -7.15 16.21 -17.80
CA VAL A 73 -6.12 15.38 -17.14
C VAL A 73 -6.73 14.84 -15.85
N LEU A 74 -6.75 13.51 -15.70
CA LEU A 74 -7.31 12.83 -14.55
C LEU A 74 -6.24 12.01 -13.84
N VAL A 75 -6.09 12.24 -12.54
CA VAL A 75 -5.28 11.41 -11.66
C VAL A 75 -6.18 10.41 -10.94
N LEU A 76 -5.95 9.13 -11.18
CA LEU A 76 -6.57 8.02 -10.46
C LEU A 76 -5.63 7.56 -9.37
N TYR A 77 -6.15 7.39 -8.16
CA TYR A 77 -5.37 7.03 -6.97
C TYR A 77 -6.03 5.89 -6.21
N TRP A 78 -5.54 4.64 -6.37
CA TRP A 78 -6.00 3.50 -5.57
C TRP A 78 -5.35 3.52 -4.19
N TRP A 79 -6.17 3.47 -3.18
CA TRP A 79 -5.76 3.60 -1.78
C TRP A 79 -6.68 2.83 -0.83
N ALA A 80 -6.30 2.78 0.46
CA ALA A 80 -7.16 2.31 1.54
C ALA A 80 -6.86 3.06 2.84
N SER A 81 -7.85 3.18 3.73
CA SER A 81 -7.72 3.87 5.01
C SER A 81 -6.71 3.20 5.96
N TRP A 82 -6.55 1.90 5.83
CA TRP A 82 -5.64 1.05 6.62
C TRP A 82 -4.23 0.90 6.02
N CYS A 83 -3.97 1.44 4.83
CA CYS A 83 -2.70 1.29 4.13
C CYS A 83 -1.66 2.31 4.64
N PRO A 84 -0.54 1.90 5.25
CA PRO A 84 0.44 2.83 5.82
C PRO A 84 1.16 3.66 4.76
N PHE A 85 1.49 3.09 3.60
CA PHE A 85 2.11 3.81 2.49
C PHE A 85 1.15 4.81 1.84
N CYS A 86 -0.15 4.47 1.80
CA CYS A 86 -1.18 5.42 1.36
C CYS A 86 -1.28 6.61 2.32
N ALA A 87 -1.18 6.36 3.64
CA ALA A 87 -1.19 7.42 4.64
C ALA A 87 -0.02 8.41 4.48
N GLN A 88 1.13 7.94 4.00
CA GLN A 88 2.30 8.79 3.72
C GLN A 88 2.13 9.59 2.42
N GLN A 89 1.50 9.04 1.39
CA GLN A 89 1.33 9.72 0.09
C GLN A 89 0.10 10.63 0.03
N SER A 90 -0.99 10.31 0.74
CA SER A 90 -2.27 11.03 0.66
C SER A 90 -2.17 12.54 0.93
N PRO A 91 -1.31 13.05 1.85
CA PRO A 91 -1.13 14.49 1.99
C PRO A 91 -0.68 15.18 0.70
N SER A 92 0.24 14.56 -0.04
CA SER A 92 0.75 15.09 -1.32
C SER A 92 -0.31 15.01 -2.42
N MET A 93 -1.14 13.95 -2.42
CA MET A 93 -2.27 13.82 -3.34
C MET A 93 -3.31 14.92 -3.10
N ASP A 94 -3.66 15.21 -1.83
CA ASP A 94 -4.59 16.27 -1.50
C ASP A 94 -4.02 17.67 -1.84
N LYS A 95 -2.72 17.88 -1.60
CA LYS A 95 -2.03 19.11 -2.01
C LYS A 95 -2.09 19.28 -3.53
N LEU A 96 -1.75 18.26 -4.31
CA LEU A 96 -1.83 18.29 -5.78
C LEU A 96 -3.23 18.66 -6.24
N TRP A 97 -4.28 18.05 -5.68
CA TRP A 97 -5.66 18.34 -5.97
C TRP A 97 -6.01 19.81 -5.67
N ARG A 98 -5.78 20.26 -4.45
CA ARG A 98 -6.11 21.65 -4.03
C ARG A 98 -5.41 22.68 -4.88
N THR A 99 -4.16 22.44 -5.24
CA THR A 99 -3.34 23.39 -6.01
C THR A 99 -3.78 23.48 -7.46
N HIS A 100 -4.16 22.36 -8.08
CA HIS A 100 -4.30 22.31 -9.54
C HIS A 100 -5.74 22.09 -10.05
N ARG A 101 -6.73 21.84 -9.17
CA ARG A 101 -8.13 21.62 -9.58
C ARG A 101 -8.71 22.77 -10.42
N THR A 102 -8.33 24.01 -10.15
CA THR A 102 -8.77 25.19 -10.91
C THR A 102 -8.02 25.35 -12.22
N ARG A 103 -6.93 24.61 -12.43
CA ARG A 103 -6.13 24.59 -13.65
C ARG A 103 -6.47 23.42 -14.58
N GLY A 104 -7.55 22.70 -14.30
CA GLY A 104 -8.03 21.58 -15.12
C GLY A 104 -7.57 20.20 -14.67
N LEU A 105 -6.94 20.08 -13.48
CA LEU A 105 -6.68 18.75 -12.90
C LEU A 105 -8.01 18.17 -12.41
N ARG A 106 -8.28 16.93 -12.82
CA ARG A 106 -9.27 16.07 -12.19
C ARG A 106 -8.56 15.04 -11.33
N MET A 107 -9.20 14.62 -10.26
CA MET A 107 -8.71 13.55 -9.39
C MET A 107 -9.86 12.65 -8.97
N LEU A 108 -9.57 11.37 -8.84
CA LEU A 108 -10.48 10.37 -8.33
C LEU A 108 -9.71 9.37 -7.46
N GLY A 109 -9.92 9.45 -6.16
CA GLY A 109 -9.47 8.43 -5.21
C GLY A 109 -10.37 7.20 -5.31
N LEU A 110 -9.77 6.04 -5.53
CA LEU A 110 -10.43 4.75 -5.63
C LEU A 110 -10.10 3.93 -4.38
N SER A 111 -10.97 4.02 -3.37
CA SER A 111 -10.79 3.27 -2.12
C SER A 111 -11.14 1.80 -2.30
N ILE A 112 -10.29 0.92 -1.77
CA ILE A 112 -10.54 -0.51 -1.67
C ILE A 112 -10.96 -0.95 -0.26
N ASP A 113 -11.36 -0.01 0.58
CA ASP A 113 -11.96 -0.34 1.87
C ASP A 113 -13.23 -1.18 1.68
N ARG A 114 -13.53 -2.03 2.65
CA ARG A 114 -14.73 -2.87 2.59
C ARG A 114 -16.01 -2.07 2.84
N LYS A 115 -15.91 -0.96 3.57
CA LYS A 115 -17.03 -0.10 3.95
C LYS A 115 -16.74 1.34 3.56
N ALA A 116 -17.75 2.03 3.06
CA ALA A 116 -17.66 3.44 2.70
C ALA A 116 -17.34 4.33 3.91
N GLU A 117 -17.86 3.94 5.09
CA GLU A 117 -17.67 4.67 6.34
C GLU A 117 -16.21 4.70 6.78
N ASP A 118 -15.44 3.61 6.56
CA ASP A 118 -14.02 3.55 6.90
C ASP A 118 -13.23 4.56 6.05
N ALA A 119 -13.50 4.57 4.75
CA ALA A 119 -12.85 5.48 3.80
C ALA A 119 -13.26 6.94 4.04
N SER A 120 -14.56 7.23 4.18
CA SER A 120 -15.07 8.60 4.40
C SER A 120 -14.60 9.16 5.75
N GLY A 121 -14.65 8.35 6.81
CA GLY A 121 -14.16 8.72 8.14
C GLY A 121 -12.66 9.04 8.13
N TYR A 122 -11.87 8.28 7.37
CA TYR A 122 -10.45 8.58 7.19
C TYR A 122 -10.22 9.92 6.50
N LEU A 123 -10.91 10.19 5.37
CA LEU A 123 -10.79 11.47 4.67
C LEU A 123 -11.17 12.66 5.57
N GLN A 124 -12.29 12.55 6.30
CA GLN A 124 -12.74 13.57 7.25
C GLN A 124 -11.71 13.80 8.36
N LYS A 125 -11.24 12.75 9.01
CA LYS A 125 -10.24 12.82 10.09
C LYS A 125 -8.93 13.50 9.64
N LYS A 126 -8.55 13.30 8.37
CA LYS A 126 -7.33 13.87 7.79
C LYS A 126 -7.58 15.22 7.08
N ALA A 127 -8.82 15.67 7.01
CA ALA A 127 -9.23 16.87 6.27
C ALA A 127 -8.81 16.84 4.79
N TYR A 128 -8.80 15.66 4.16
CA TYR A 128 -8.55 15.53 2.73
C TYR A 128 -9.81 15.86 1.93
N THR A 129 -9.61 16.51 0.79
CA THR A 129 -10.68 17.08 -0.04
C THR A 129 -10.72 16.53 -1.46
N PHE A 130 -9.80 15.66 -1.83
CA PHE A 130 -9.84 15.03 -3.14
C PHE A 130 -11.08 14.11 -3.27
N PRO A 131 -11.78 14.17 -4.42
CA PRO A 131 -12.94 13.32 -4.67
C PRO A 131 -12.57 11.83 -4.59
N ALA A 132 -13.35 11.04 -3.89
CA ALA A 132 -13.08 9.61 -3.75
C ALA A 132 -14.36 8.78 -3.72
N GLY A 133 -14.28 7.54 -4.22
CA GLY A 133 -15.36 6.56 -4.18
C GLY A 133 -14.81 5.16 -3.93
N LEU A 134 -15.71 4.20 -3.63
CA LEU A 134 -15.33 2.80 -3.46
C LEU A 134 -15.12 2.09 -4.79
N VAL A 135 -14.16 1.19 -4.82
CA VAL A 135 -14.03 0.18 -5.88
C VAL A 135 -15.06 -0.93 -5.65
N THR A 136 -16.30 -0.67 -6.07
CA THR A 136 -17.35 -1.69 -6.07
C THR A 136 -17.07 -2.75 -7.15
N PRO A 137 -17.76 -3.92 -7.12
CA PRO A 137 -17.62 -4.90 -8.20
C PRO A 137 -17.89 -4.33 -9.59
N ALA A 138 -18.84 -3.42 -9.73
CA ALA A 138 -19.14 -2.75 -11.01
C ALA A 138 -18.00 -1.82 -11.45
N VAL A 139 -17.42 -1.05 -10.53
CA VAL A 139 -16.26 -0.19 -10.80
C VAL A 139 -15.05 -1.05 -11.17
N ALA A 140 -14.82 -2.16 -10.46
CA ALA A 140 -13.68 -3.05 -10.70
C ALA A 140 -13.71 -3.74 -12.07
N GLN A 141 -14.86 -3.86 -12.73
CA GLN A 141 -14.95 -4.38 -14.10
C GLN A 141 -14.28 -3.43 -15.12
N VAL A 142 -14.30 -2.12 -14.87
CA VAL A 142 -13.74 -1.09 -15.78
C VAL A 142 -12.40 -0.57 -15.25
N LEU A 143 -12.31 -0.38 -13.97
CA LEU A 143 -11.14 0.13 -13.23
C LEU A 143 -10.68 -0.90 -12.18
N PRO A 144 -10.15 -2.05 -12.62
CA PRO A 144 -9.68 -3.07 -11.67
C PRO A 144 -8.54 -2.51 -10.81
N LYS A 145 -8.51 -2.91 -9.54
CA LYS A 145 -7.39 -2.55 -8.66
C LYS A 145 -6.10 -3.20 -9.17
N PRO A 146 -5.07 -2.41 -9.49
CA PRO A 146 -3.77 -2.96 -9.84
C PRO A 146 -3.08 -3.60 -8.62
N ARG A 147 -1.99 -4.35 -8.85
CA ARG A 147 -1.18 -4.95 -7.78
C ARG A 147 -0.58 -3.85 -6.89
N GLY A 148 -0.60 -4.11 -5.57
CA GLY A 148 -0.02 -3.22 -4.56
C GLY A 148 -0.93 -2.05 -4.17
N LEU A 149 -0.45 -1.24 -3.23
CA LEU A 149 -1.00 0.04 -2.79
C LEU A 149 0.12 0.91 -2.21
N PRO A 150 0.05 2.23 -2.39
CA PRO A 150 -0.87 2.93 -3.30
C PRO A 150 -0.54 2.67 -4.77
N VAL A 151 -1.48 2.95 -5.67
CA VAL A 151 -1.21 3.00 -7.11
C VAL A 151 -1.75 4.32 -7.64
N THR A 152 -0.93 4.99 -8.45
CA THR A 152 -1.29 6.28 -9.06
C THR A 152 -1.20 6.15 -10.57
N VAL A 153 -2.25 6.55 -11.27
CA VAL A 153 -2.30 6.55 -12.74
C VAL A 153 -2.75 7.94 -13.21
N VAL A 154 -2.02 8.50 -14.16
CA VAL A 154 -2.39 9.76 -14.81
C VAL A 154 -2.94 9.46 -16.20
N ARG A 155 -4.20 9.83 -16.45
CA ARG A 155 -4.88 9.76 -17.74
C ARG A 155 -4.87 11.13 -18.39
N GLY A 156 -4.39 11.19 -19.62
CA GLY A 156 -4.34 12.40 -20.43
C GLY A 156 -5.71 12.78 -21.02
N ARG A 157 -5.75 13.96 -21.64
CA ARG A 157 -6.95 14.51 -22.29
C ARG A 157 -7.46 13.63 -23.44
N ASP A 158 -6.58 12.87 -24.08
CA ASP A 158 -6.90 11.91 -25.14
C ASP A 158 -7.39 10.56 -24.62
N GLY A 159 -7.49 10.41 -23.31
CA GLY A 159 -7.91 9.16 -22.65
C GLY A 159 -6.81 8.12 -22.50
N ARG A 160 -5.56 8.45 -22.80
CA ARG A 160 -4.42 7.52 -22.67
C ARG A 160 -3.70 7.71 -21.34
N VAL A 161 -3.10 6.64 -20.86
CA VAL A 161 -2.22 6.65 -19.69
C VAL A 161 -0.94 7.42 -20.01
N LEU A 162 -0.64 8.44 -19.23
CA LEU A 162 0.57 9.26 -19.33
C LEU A 162 1.64 8.83 -18.32
N ALA A 163 1.20 8.33 -17.15
CA ALA A 163 2.05 7.79 -16.10
C ALA A 163 1.28 6.75 -15.30
N ALA A 164 1.96 5.72 -14.81
CA ALA A 164 1.38 4.69 -13.95
C ALA A 164 2.45 4.18 -12.98
N GLU A 165 2.23 4.44 -11.69
CA GLU A 165 3.19 4.17 -10.63
C GLU A 165 2.56 3.28 -9.56
N ALA A 166 3.26 2.20 -9.21
CA ALA A 166 2.88 1.30 -8.12
C ALA A 166 3.82 1.51 -6.93
N GLY A 167 3.24 1.62 -5.74
CA GLY A 167 3.96 1.93 -4.51
C GLY A 167 3.92 3.42 -4.18
N GLN A 168 4.49 3.74 -3.03
CA GLN A 168 4.53 5.10 -2.51
C GLN A 168 5.43 5.99 -3.36
N LEU A 169 4.91 7.18 -3.68
CA LEU A 169 5.65 8.27 -4.32
C LEU A 169 6.07 9.30 -3.27
N PHE A 170 7.21 9.94 -3.49
CA PHE A 170 7.63 11.11 -2.73
C PHE A 170 6.82 12.36 -3.12
N PRO A 171 6.75 13.38 -2.25
CA PRO A 171 5.98 14.59 -2.52
C PRO A 171 6.35 15.28 -3.84
N GLU A 172 7.63 15.33 -4.18
CA GLU A 172 8.16 15.90 -5.42
C GLU A 172 7.70 15.13 -6.65
N ASP A 173 7.64 13.79 -6.59
CA ASP A 173 7.18 12.95 -7.70
C ASP A 173 5.67 13.13 -7.94
N VAL A 174 4.90 13.28 -6.87
CA VAL A 174 3.46 13.58 -6.98
C VAL A 174 3.24 14.94 -7.65
N GLU A 175 4.01 15.97 -7.26
CA GLU A 175 3.89 17.31 -7.85
C GLU A 175 4.27 17.32 -9.34
N LEU A 176 5.17 16.44 -9.79
CA LEU A 176 5.52 16.31 -11.21
C LEU A 176 4.33 15.94 -12.10
N PHE A 177 3.25 15.39 -11.57
CA PHE A 177 2.04 15.13 -12.38
C PHE A 177 1.39 16.41 -12.91
N ALA A 178 1.64 17.56 -12.28
CA ALA A 178 1.18 18.87 -12.77
C ALA A 178 1.75 19.25 -14.16
N ARG A 179 2.84 18.60 -14.60
CA ARG A 179 3.43 18.79 -15.95
C ARG A 179 2.51 18.37 -17.09
N PHE A 180 1.49 17.58 -16.80
CA PHE A 180 0.54 17.07 -17.81
C PHE A 180 -0.66 18.00 -18.02
N LEU A 181 -0.79 19.11 -17.28
CA LEU A 181 -1.88 20.07 -17.33
C LEU A 181 -1.89 21.00 -18.55
#